data_5f9b58c788119f4d621746932aae0b09
#
_entry.id   5f9b58c788119f4d621746932aae0b09
#
_cell.length_a   1.000
_cell.length_b   1.000
_cell.length_c   1.000
_cell.angle_alpha   90.00
_cell.angle_beta   90.00
_cell.angle_gamma   90.00
#
_symmetry.space_group_name_H-M   'P 1'
#
loop_
_entity.id
_entity.type
_entity.pdbx_description
1 polymer ?
#
loop_
_entity_poly.entity_id
_entity_poly.type
_entity_poly.pdbx_seq_one_letter_code
_entity_poly.pdbx_strand_id
1 'polypeptide(L)'
;MTAKATTATATDPTGSSADFFAAPGNRRGFSFVPVKILLAVTHPDMDLMTGPDIAPAPLAVAKEVLMTDALSLMLQTRPHVLADGATGTALFNMGLDADTPAEIWNATHPNRIAALHRSAIEAGSDLFLTNSFGANASRLARHGAAARVTELNRRAAEIARDQADRAGRTVIVAGSMGPSGEFMAPMGSLTHARAVQMFHEQAEALRDGGADILWVETLSSLEELRAAAEAARLAGMAWCGSLSFDTAGRTIMGVTPGQLAAAVERLPNPPVAYGANCGVGASDLLRSVTGLAASGNERPTIAKGNAGVPHLQDGHIHYDGTPELMADYACLARDLGVRIIGGCCGTMSAHLRAMHEALETRPRGPRPALDRITAQLGAFSSCGEDDRRH
;
A
#
# COMPACT_ATOMS: atom_id res chain seq x y z
N MET A 1 55.29 34.50 9.15
CA MET A 1 54.81 35.48 8.16
C MET A 1 53.31 35.31 8.13
N THR A 2 52.62 35.93 9.00
CA THR A 2 51.90 37.20 9.07
C THR A 2 50.98 37.49 7.91
N ALA A 3 49.73 37.58 8.30
CA ALA A 3 48.68 38.51 7.90
C ALA A 3 47.78 38.07 6.71
N LYS A 4 46.52 38.37 6.63
CA LYS A 4 45.68 39.41 7.29
C LYS A 4 44.21 38.98 7.17
N ALA A 5 43.44 39.18 8.21
CA ALA A 5 41.98 39.21 8.18
C ALA A 5 41.52 40.46 7.45
N THR A 6 40.40 40.38 6.75
CA THR A 6 39.62 41.54 6.34
C THR A 6 38.13 41.27 6.64
N THR A 7 37.67 41.98 7.62
CA THR A 7 36.25 42.16 7.98
C THR A 7 35.61 43.10 6.95
N ALA A 8 34.38 42.78 6.52
CA ALA A 8 33.50 43.76 5.91
C ALA A 8 32.10 43.63 6.55
N THR A 9 31.67 44.76 7.01
CA THR A 9 30.52 45.09 7.82
C THR A 9 29.19 45.02 7.07
N ALA A 10 28.18 44.70 7.86
CA ALA A 10 26.76 44.77 7.54
C ALA A 10 26.27 46.16 7.15
N THR A 11 25.31 46.24 6.25
CA THR A 11 24.32 47.32 6.24
C THR A 11 22.96 46.76 5.86
N ASP A 12 22.04 46.89 6.78
CA ASP A 12 20.61 46.75 6.60
C ASP A 12 20.05 48.05 5.99
N PRO A 13 19.02 47.99 5.13
CA PRO A 13 18.00 48.98 5.25
C PRO A 13 16.59 48.41 5.28
N THR A 14 15.92 48.71 6.38
CA THR A 14 14.48 48.80 6.57
C THR A 14 13.78 49.62 5.48
N GLY A 15 12.64 49.13 4.99
CA GLY A 15 11.75 49.88 4.10
C GLY A 15 10.35 49.27 4.08
N SER A 16 9.48 49.83 4.92
CA SER A 16 8.03 49.68 5.01
C SER A 16 7.32 50.19 3.76
N SER A 17 6.22 49.50 3.34
CA SER A 17 4.89 50.04 2.99
C SER A 17 4.06 48.93 2.35
N ALA A 18 3.06 48.45 2.98
CA ALA A 18 1.64 48.70 3.04
C ALA A 18 0.90 48.83 1.69
N ASP A 19 -0.17 48.00 1.64
CA ASP A 19 -1.41 48.17 0.86
C ASP A 19 -1.39 48.02 -0.67
N PHE A 20 -2.14 47.02 -1.18
CA PHE A 20 -3.36 47.27 -1.94
C PHE A 20 -3.95 45.98 -2.56
N PHE A 21 -5.23 45.86 -2.37
CA PHE A 21 -6.30 45.18 -3.09
C PHE A 21 -6.78 43.82 -2.54
N ALA A 22 -7.81 43.94 -1.73
CA ALA A 22 -8.89 43.01 -1.62
C ALA A 22 -9.81 43.10 -2.82
N ALA A 23 -10.22 41.99 -3.42
CA ALA A 23 -11.36 41.87 -4.30
C ALA A 23 -12.16 40.61 -4.00
N PRO A 24 -13.48 40.60 -4.19
CA PRO A 24 -14.44 39.91 -3.34
C PRO A 24 -14.71 38.48 -3.74
N GLY A 25 -15.19 37.76 -2.75
CA GLY A 25 -15.53 36.35 -2.77
C GLY A 25 -16.56 35.93 -3.81
N ASN A 26 -16.43 34.67 -4.15
CA ASN A 26 -17.54 33.87 -4.65
C ASN A 26 -17.54 32.53 -3.91
N ARG A 27 -18.17 32.53 -2.74
CA ARG A 27 -18.51 31.30 -2.02
C ARG A 27 -19.66 30.64 -2.76
N ARG A 28 -19.40 29.67 -3.62
CA ARG A 28 -20.41 28.71 -4.02
C ARG A 28 -20.28 27.50 -3.10
N GLY A 29 -21.13 27.49 -2.08
CA GLY A 29 -21.37 26.34 -1.24
C GLY A 29 -21.92 25.20 -2.10
N PHE A 30 -21.18 24.11 -2.20
CA PHE A 30 -21.73 22.84 -2.67
C PHE A 30 -22.51 22.22 -1.50
N SER A 31 -23.83 22.35 -1.61
CA SER A 31 -24.78 21.67 -0.75
C SER A 31 -24.79 20.19 -1.12
N PHE A 32 -24.41 19.34 -0.19
CA PHE A 32 -24.65 17.90 -0.29
C PHE A 32 -26.15 17.67 -0.31
N VAL A 33 -26.68 17.23 -1.43
CA VAL A 33 -28.05 16.70 -1.55
C VAL A 33 -27.96 15.19 -1.29
N PRO A 34 -28.55 14.67 -0.23
CA PRO A 34 -28.67 13.22 -0.06
C PRO A 34 -29.65 12.68 -1.09
N VAL A 35 -29.22 11.82 -1.98
CA VAL A 35 -30.08 11.10 -2.91
C VAL A 35 -30.91 10.11 -2.08
N LYS A 36 -32.13 10.49 -1.74
CA LYS A 36 -33.18 9.56 -1.28
C LYS A 36 -33.69 8.82 -2.50
N ILE A 37 -33.28 7.57 -2.67
CA ILE A 37 -33.95 6.65 -3.59
C ILE A 37 -35.26 6.25 -2.94
N LEU A 38 -36.34 6.86 -3.40
CA LEU A 38 -37.72 6.50 -3.03
C LEU A 38 -38.18 5.42 -4.01
N LEU A 39 -38.11 4.16 -3.60
CA LEU A 39 -38.82 3.07 -4.28
C LEU A 39 -40.30 3.12 -3.88
N ALA A 40 -41.11 3.81 -4.69
CA ALA A 40 -42.54 3.69 -4.62
C ALA A 40 -42.99 2.50 -5.48
N VAL A 41 -43.31 1.40 -4.85
CA VAL A 41 -44.10 0.33 -5.47
C VAL A 41 -45.54 0.53 -4.95
N THR A 42 -46.38 1.11 -5.79
CA THR A 42 -47.81 1.18 -5.56
C THR A 42 -48.44 -0.09 -6.14
N HIS A 43 -48.94 -0.96 -5.27
CA HIS A 43 -49.99 -1.92 -5.62
C HIS A 43 -51.27 -1.52 -4.87
N PRO A 44 -52.40 -1.38 -5.55
CA PRO A 44 -53.68 -1.24 -4.91
C PRO A 44 -54.20 -2.65 -4.53
N ASP A 45 -54.96 -2.70 -3.42
CA ASP A 45 -55.73 -3.82 -2.89
C ASP A 45 -54.92 -4.89 -2.10
N MET A 46 -54.81 -4.62 -0.80
CA MET A 46 -54.84 -5.68 0.21
C MET A 46 -55.42 -5.16 1.52
N ASP A 47 -56.52 -5.79 1.91
CA ASP A 47 -57.30 -5.56 3.14
C ASP A 47 -56.45 -5.73 4.41
N LEU A 48 -56.71 -4.87 5.37
CA LEU A 48 -56.21 -4.90 6.74
C LEU A 48 -56.65 -6.18 7.47
N MET A 49 -55.73 -7.12 7.61
CA MET A 49 -55.79 -8.16 8.64
C MET A 49 -54.86 -7.75 9.79
N THR A 50 -55.47 -7.31 10.89
CA THR A 50 -54.82 -7.12 12.19
C THR A 50 -54.60 -8.48 12.85
N GLY A 51 -53.35 -8.97 12.90
CA GLY A 51 -52.92 -10.12 13.71
C GLY A 51 -51.75 -9.70 14.60
N PRO A 52 -51.72 -10.14 15.87
CA PRO A 52 -50.60 -9.83 16.78
C PRO A 52 -49.40 -10.73 16.49
N ASP A 53 -48.21 -10.21 16.80
CA ASP A 53 -46.92 -10.90 16.81
C ASP A 53 -46.16 -10.99 15.46
N ILE A 54 -45.74 -9.83 14.94
CA ILE A 54 -44.55 -9.79 14.14
C ILE A 54 -43.43 -9.24 15.04
N ALA A 55 -42.61 -10.15 15.57
CA ALA A 55 -41.39 -9.77 16.24
C ALA A 55 -40.52 -8.94 15.26
N PRO A 56 -39.94 -7.81 15.68
CA PRO A 56 -39.05 -7.06 14.80
C PRO A 56 -37.88 -7.95 14.39
N ALA A 57 -37.69 -8.09 13.09
CA ALA A 57 -36.51 -8.77 12.55
C ALA A 57 -35.25 -8.18 13.22
N PRO A 58 -34.29 -9.02 13.63
CA PRO A 58 -33.14 -8.54 14.37
C PRO A 58 -32.40 -7.50 13.53
N LEU A 59 -32.13 -6.34 14.12
CA LEU A 59 -31.35 -5.22 13.57
C LEU A 59 -29.92 -5.64 13.08
N ALA A 60 -29.53 -6.88 13.31
CA ALA A 60 -28.27 -7.46 12.85
C ALA A 60 -28.19 -7.65 11.33
N VAL A 61 -29.32 -7.89 10.65
CA VAL A 61 -29.33 -8.13 9.19
C VAL A 61 -29.23 -6.83 8.37
N ALA A 62 -29.56 -5.68 8.97
CA ALA A 62 -29.48 -4.39 8.29
C ALA A 62 -28.06 -3.76 8.29
N LYS A 63 -27.10 -4.34 9.03
CA LYS A 63 -25.71 -3.86 9.10
C LYS A 63 -24.78 -4.57 8.13
N GLU A 64 -25.24 -5.58 7.46
CA GLU A 64 -24.53 -6.31 6.39
C GLU A 64 -24.82 -5.79 4.97
N VAL A 65 -25.46 -4.66 4.80
CA VAL A 65 -25.37 -3.93 3.54
C VAL A 65 -23.99 -3.31 3.52
N LEU A 66 -23.08 -4.16 3.12
CA LEU A 66 -21.69 -3.96 2.75
C LEU A 66 -21.46 -2.53 2.23
N MET A 67 -20.74 -1.74 3.00
CA MET A 67 -19.94 -0.68 2.42
C MET A 67 -18.84 -1.38 1.59
N THR A 68 -19.14 -1.65 0.33
CA THR A 68 -18.14 -2.20 -0.60
C THR A 68 -17.03 -1.16 -0.69
N ASP A 69 -15.83 -1.49 -0.22
CA ASP A 69 -14.70 -0.57 -0.26
C ASP A 69 -14.33 -0.21 -1.70
N ALA A 70 -13.71 0.96 -1.88
CA ALA A 70 -13.40 1.49 -3.21
C ALA A 70 -12.50 0.57 -4.03
N LEU A 71 -11.57 -0.18 -3.40
CA LEU A 71 -10.73 -1.14 -4.10
C LEU A 71 -11.52 -2.35 -4.59
N SER A 72 -12.43 -2.88 -3.78
CA SER A 72 -13.30 -3.98 -4.19
C SER A 72 -14.17 -3.60 -5.40
N LEU A 73 -14.72 -2.37 -5.43
CA LEU A 73 -15.45 -1.85 -6.59
C LEU A 73 -14.55 -1.74 -7.82
N MET A 74 -13.33 -1.23 -7.66
CA MET A 74 -12.36 -1.13 -8.76
C MET A 74 -11.99 -2.50 -9.31
N LEU A 75 -11.76 -3.49 -8.46
CA LEU A 75 -11.47 -4.88 -8.84
C LEU A 75 -12.64 -5.59 -9.54
N GLN A 76 -13.89 -5.19 -9.30
CA GLN A 76 -15.05 -5.72 -10.02
C GLN A 76 -15.15 -5.19 -11.46
N THR A 77 -14.69 -3.96 -11.70
CA THR A 77 -14.84 -3.27 -12.98
C THR A 77 -13.60 -3.32 -13.86
N ARG A 78 -12.42 -3.60 -13.29
CA ARG A 78 -11.13 -3.62 -14.01
C ARG A 78 -10.49 -5.02 -13.97
N PRO A 79 -9.82 -5.44 -15.04
CA PRO A 79 -9.13 -6.72 -15.10
C PRO A 79 -7.90 -6.75 -14.16
N HIS A 80 -7.28 -5.61 -13.91
CA HIS A 80 -6.17 -5.39 -12.99
C HIS A 80 -6.19 -3.96 -12.44
N VAL A 81 -5.44 -3.74 -11.37
CA VAL A 81 -5.19 -2.45 -10.72
C VAL A 81 -3.69 -2.25 -10.68
N LEU A 82 -3.19 -1.11 -11.16
CA LEU A 82 -1.78 -0.76 -11.05
C LEU A 82 -1.54 -0.05 -9.71
N ALA A 83 -0.77 -0.69 -8.83
CA ALA A 83 -0.27 -0.07 -7.61
C ALA A 83 1.00 0.73 -7.87
N ASP A 84 1.43 1.51 -6.89
CA ASP A 84 2.63 2.33 -6.96
C ASP A 84 3.95 1.54 -6.92
N GLY A 85 5.05 2.29 -6.80
CA GLY A 85 6.44 1.80 -6.73
C GLY A 85 7.10 2.05 -5.37
N ALA A 86 8.39 2.37 -5.42
CA ALA A 86 9.24 2.55 -4.26
C ALA A 86 9.02 3.89 -3.54
N THR A 87 8.62 3.84 -2.27
CA THR A 87 8.63 5.02 -1.40
C THR A 87 10.05 5.31 -0.89
N GLY A 88 10.69 4.36 -0.20
CA GLY A 88 11.99 4.56 0.42
C GLY A 88 13.08 4.97 -0.59
N THR A 89 13.25 4.21 -1.68
CA THR A 89 14.24 4.54 -2.72
C THR A 89 14.01 5.93 -3.31
N ALA A 90 12.75 6.32 -3.55
CA ALA A 90 12.43 7.63 -4.08
C ALA A 90 12.78 8.76 -3.09
N LEU A 91 12.52 8.57 -1.80
CA LEU A 91 12.83 9.55 -0.77
C LEU A 91 14.34 9.70 -0.55
N PHE A 92 15.12 8.60 -0.61
CA PHE A 92 16.58 8.67 -0.63
C PHE A 92 17.11 9.49 -1.81
N ASN A 93 16.55 9.30 -3.01
CA ASN A 93 16.90 10.09 -4.18
C ASN A 93 16.50 11.58 -4.03
N MET A 94 15.52 11.89 -3.18
CA MET A 94 15.13 13.25 -2.83
C MET A 94 15.97 13.84 -1.67
N GLY A 95 16.95 13.09 -1.13
CA GLY A 95 17.86 13.54 -0.09
C GLY A 95 17.40 13.19 1.34
N LEU A 96 16.59 12.15 1.52
CA LEU A 96 16.37 11.55 2.84
C LEU A 96 17.68 10.91 3.29
N ASP A 97 18.16 11.23 4.48
CA ASP A 97 19.31 10.56 5.06
C ASP A 97 18.95 9.21 5.70
N ALA A 98 19.94 8.32 5.85
CA ALA A 98 19.73 6.95 6.32
C ALA A 98 19.27 6.87 7.81
N ASP A 99 19.57 7.89 8.60
CA ASP A 99 19.28 7.91 10.05
C ASP A 99 17.90 8.48 10.37
N THR A 100 17.26 9.15 9.40
CA THR A 100 15.96 9.76 9.56
C THR A 100 14.85 8.82 9.10
N PRO A 101 13.88 8.46 9.96
CA PRO A 101 12.68 7.74 9.52
C PRO A 101 11.95 8.52 8.43
N ALA A 102 11.61 7.84 7.35
CA ALA A 102 10.93 8.46 6.20
C ALA A 102 9.62 9.17 6.61
N GLU A 103 8.94 8.65 7.61
CA GLU A 103 7.66 9.13 8.13
C GLU A 103 7.76 10.51 8.77
N ILE A 104 8.93 10.91 9.28
CA ILE A 104 9.17 12.26 9.80
C ILE A 104 8.97 13.32 8.72
N TRP A 105 9.22 12.98 7.45
CA TRP A 105 8.99 13.89 6.33
C TRP A 105 7.51 14.24 6.10
N ASN A 106 6.58 13.48 6.63
CA ASN A 106 5.17 13.85 6.61
C ASN A 106 4.93 15.18 7.36
N ALA A 107 5.74 15.46 8.38
CA ALA A 107 5.68 16.70 9.15
C ALA A 107 6.69 17.76 8.66
N THR A 108 7.92 17.36 8.31
CA THR A 108 9.01 18.30 8.01
C THR A 108 9.14 18.63 6.53
N HIS A 109 8.76 17.72 5.61
CA HIS A 109 8.90 17.88 4.17
C HIS A 109 7.62 17.42 3.40
N PRO A 110 6.41 17.84 3.81
CA PRO A 110 5.15 17.34 3.24
C PRO A 110 5.07 17.52 1.71
N ASN A 111 5.68 18.58 1.17
CA ASN A 111 5.70 18.83 -0.27
C ASN A 111 6.50 17.78 -1.06
N ARG A 112 7.54 17.17 -0.46
CA ARG A 112 8.30 16.07 -1.09
C ARG A 112 7.47 14.79 -1.12
N ILE A 113 6.73 14.52 -0.03
CA ILE A 113 5.80 13.39 0.02
C ILE A 113 4.65 13.58 -0.99
N ALA A 114 4.07 14.77 -1.07
CA ALA A 114 3.06 15.09 -2.08
C ALA A 114 3.59 14.91 -3.51
N ALA A 115 4.83 15.33 -3.78
CA ALA A 115 5.45 15.13 -5.10
C ALA A 115 5.67 13.65 -5.43
N LEU A 116 6.06 12.82 -4.44
CA LEU A 116 6.17 11.38 -4.59
C LEU A 116 4.83 10.77 -5.04
N HIS A 117 3.76 11.03 -4.30
CA HIS A 117 2.43 10.50 -4.60
C HIS A 117 1.94 10.96 -5.98
N ARG A 118 2.08 12.26 -6.28
CA ARG A 118 1.72 12.81 -7.59
C ARG A 118 2.47 12.11 -8.72
N SER A 119 3.77 11.84 -8.57
CA SER A 119 4.55 11.18 -9.61
C SER A 119 4.06 9.75 -9.90
N ALA A 120 3.57 9.00 -8.90
CA ALA A 120 2.96 7.69 -9.08
C ALA A 120 1.60 7.79 -9.79
N ILE A 121 0.75 8.75 -9.39
CA ILE A 121 -0.55 9.00 -10.01
C ILE A 121 -0.40 9.38 -11.50
N GLU A 122 0.53 10.27 -11.81
CA GLU A 122 0.85 10.73 -13.19
C GLU A 122 1.49 9.61 -14.04
N ALA A 123 2.14 8.64 -13.41
CA ALA A 123 2.67 7.45 -14.07
C ALA A 123 1.61 6.37 -14.36
N GLY A 124 0.36 6.57 -13.91
CA GLY A 124 -0.76 5.68 -14.19
C GLY A 124 -1.23 4.82 -13.02
N SER A 125 -0.64 4.95 -11.82
CA SER A 125 -1.05 4.14 -10.67
C SER A 125 -2.49 4.41 -10.25
N ASP A 126 -3.28 3.36 -10.11
CA ASP A 126 -4.68 3.39 -9.65
C ASP A 126 -4.79 3.36 -8.13
N LEU A 127 -3.74 2.87 -7.49
CA LEU A 127 -3.60 2.76 -6.05
C LEU A 127 -2.17 3.16 -5.67
N PHE A 128 -2.02 3.92 -4.59
CA PHE A 128 -0.70 4.25 -4.05
C PHE A 128 -0.71 4.25 -2.52
N LEU A 129 0.46 3.99 -1.95
CA LEU A 129 0.66 3.80 -0.53
C LEU A 129 1.05 5.11 0.15
N THR A 130 0.55 5.33 1.36
CA THR A 130 0.97 6.44 2.22
C THR A 130 2.42 6.26 2.69
N ASN A 131 3.11 7.35 3.01
CA ASN A 131 4.45 7.30 3.61
C ASN A 131 4.36 7.01 5.12
N SER A 132 3.96 5.79 5.48
CA SER A 132 3.68 5.37 6.85
C SER A 132 4.15 3.95 7.18
N PHE A 133 4.94 3.31 6.31
CA PHE A 133 5.41 1.94 6.45
C PHE A 133 6.02 1.64 7.83
N GLY A 134 6.90 2.49 8.33
CA GLY A 134 7.56 2.35 9.62
C GLY A 134 6.91 3.17 10.74
N ALA A 135 5.72 3.74 10.55
CA ALA A 135 5.08 4.63 11.51
C ALA A 135 4.37 3.91 12.67
N ASN A 136 4.76 2.69 13.03
CA ASN A 136 4.30 2.04 14.25
C ASN A 136 5.16 2.40 15.47
N ALA A 137 4.62 2.24 16.67
CA ALA A 137 5.26 2.66 17.92
C ALA A 137 6.64 2.01 18.13
N SER A 138 6.79 0.73 17.78
CA SER A 138 8.04 -0.01 17.96
C SER A 138 9.17 0.52 17.08
N ARG A 139 8.89 0.76 15.80
CA ARG A 139 9.90 1.31 14.87
C ARG A 139 10.24 2.75 15.20
N LEU A 140 9.23 3.59 15.45
CA LEU A 140 9.44 4.99 15.82
C LEU A 140 10.18 5.17 17.15
N ALA A 141 10.03 4.22 18.09
CA ALA A 141 10.77 4.25 19.38
C ALA A 141 12.28 4.24 19.19
N ARG A 142 12.80 3.56 18.15
CA ARG A 142 14.25 3.51 17.84
C ARG A 142 14.83 4.89 17.51
N HIS A 143 13.98 5.85 17.15
CA HIS A 143 14.33 7.21 16.76
C HIS A 143 13.74 8.25 17.74
N GLY A 144 13.27 7.81 18.94
CA GLY A 144 12.67 8.69 19.94
C GLY A 144 11.32 9.30 19.55
N ALA A 145 10.65 8.76 18.54
CA ALA A 145 9.43 9.32 17.96
C ALA A 145 8.16 8.49 18.25
N ALA A 146 8.20 7.55 19.21
CA ALA A 146 7.06 6.68 19.54
C ALA A 146 5.77 7.46 19.88
N ALA A 147 5.85 8.62 20.50
CA ALA A 147 4.69 9.45 20.84
C ALA A 147 4.03 10.12 19.61
N ARG A 148 4.60 10.00 18.42
CA ARG A 148 4.13 10.63 17.19
C ARG A 148 3.41 9.70 16.22
N VAL A 149 3.09 8.47 16.63
CA VAL A 149 2.40 7.49 15.79
C VAL A 149 1.15 8.08 15.15
N THR A 150 0.23 8.59 15.96
CA THR A 150 -1.05 9.15 15.49
C THR A 150 -0.83 10.35 14.57
N GLU A 151 0.07 11.27 14.93
CA GLU A 151 0.38 12.46 14.12
C GLU A 151 0.91 12.07 12.74
N LEU A 152 1.94 11.21 12.70
CA LEU A 152 2.66 10.90 11.47
C LEU A 152 1.81 10.08 10.50
N ASN A 153 1.02 9.13 10.99
CA ASN A 153 0.12 8.33 10.17
C ASN A 153 -1.04 9.17 9.60
N ARG A 154 -1.68 9.98 10.44
CA ARG A 154 -2.75 10.86 9.98
C ARG A 154 -2.26 11.82 8.90
N ARG A 155 -1.11 12.50 9.12
CA ARG A 155 -0.51 13.38 8.12
C ARG A 155 -0.14 12.66 6.82
N ALA A 156 0.39 11.43 6.91
CA ALA A 156 0.68 10.62 5.73
C ALA A 156 -0.57 10.41 4.87
N ALA A 157 -1.69 10.04 5.50
CA ALA A 157 -2.95 9.83 4.81
C ALA A 157 -3.57 11.14 4.29
N GLU A 158 -3.52 12.23 5.07
CA GLU A 158 -3.99 13.57 4.64
C GLU A 158 -3.27 14.06 3.38
N ILE A 159 -1.91 13.93 3.33
CA ILE A 159 -1.12 14.30 2.15
C ILE A 159 -1.50 13.44 0.95
N ALA A 160 -1.65 12.13 1.15
CA ALA A 160 -2.02 11.20 0.10
C ALA A 160 -3.43 11.49 -0.43
N ARG A 161 -4.41 11.72 0.45
CA ARG A 161 -5.80 12.06 0.09
C ARG A 161 -5.87 13.33 -0.75
N ASP A 162 -5.15 14.38 -0.35
CA ASP A 162 -5.09 15.63 -1.12
C ASP A 162 -4.58 15.40 -2.56
N GLN A 163 -3.60 14.52 -2.77
CA GLN A 163 -3.11 14.22 -4.12
C GLN A 163 -4.11 13.34 -4.91
N ALA A 164 -4.76 12.39 -4.27
CA ALA A 164 -5.78 11.56 -4.92
C ALA A 164 -7.01 12.39 -5.34
N ASP A 165 -7.45 13.33 -4.51
CA ASP A 165 -8.59 14.23 -4.82
C ASP A 165 -8.29 15.16 -5.99
N ARG A 166 -7.03 15.48 -6.21
CA ARG A 166 -6.56 16.33 -7.35
C ARG A 166 -6.33 15.55 -8.64
N ALA A 167 -6.39 14.22 -8.60
CA ALA A 167 -6.01 13.38 -9.74
C ALA A 167 -6.96 13.47 -10.95
N GLY A 168 -8.19 14.00 -10.79
CA GLY A 168 -9.21 14.06 -11.84
C GLY A 168 -9.80 12.69 -12.22
N ARG A 169 -9.41 11.62 -11.54
CA ARG A 169 -9.89 10.25 -11.68
C ARG A 169 -9.90 9.55 -10.31
N THR A 170 -10.60 8.45 -10.19
CA THR A 170 -10.55 7.65 -8.95
C THR A 170 -9.18 7.04 -8.77
N VAL A 171 -8.54 7.33 -7.63
CA VAL A 171 -7.28 6.74 -7.20
C VAL A 171 -7.41 6.34 -5.73
N ILE A 172 -6.99 5.14 -5.38
CA ILE A 172 -7.12 4.57 -4.05
C ILE A 172 -5.94 4.99 -3.18
N VAL A 173 -6.22 5.51 -1.99
CA VAL A 173 -5.23 5.78 -0.95
C VAL A 173 -5.13 4.58 -0.02
N ALA A 174 -4.01 3.87 -0.08
CA ALA A 174 -3.75 2.69 0.75
C ALA A 174 -2.85 3.06 1.92
N GLY A 175 -3.34 2.92 3.15
CA GLY A 175 -2.58 3.20 4.37
C GLY A 175 -1.52 2.13 4.61
N SER A 176 -0.25 2.43 4.32
CA SER A 176 0.87 1.47 4.44
C SER A 176 1.20 1.18 5.90
N MET A 177 1.28 -0.11 6.23
CA MET A 177 1.62 -0.65 7.54
C MET A 177 2.66 -1.76 7.37
N GLY A 178 3.91 -1.46 7.69
CA GLY A 178 5.00 -2.43 7.65
C GLY A 178 5.12 -3.25 8.94
N PRO A 179 6.09 -4.20 8.99
CA PRO A 179 6.30 -5.04 10.15
C PRO A 179 6.71 -4.22 11.38
N SER A 180 6.44 -4.77 12.58
CA SER A 180 6.82 -4.17 13.87
C SER A 180 8.34 -3.97 14.00
N GLY A 181 9.10 -4.83 13.34
CA GLY A 181 10.56 -4.92 13.50
C GLY A 181 10.97 -5.66 14.78
N GLU A 182 10.04 -6.36 15.42
CA GLU A 182 10.26 -7.23 16.57
C GLU A 182 9.84 -8.67 16.26
N PHE A 183 10.41 -9.62 16.99
CA PHE A 183 9.94 -11.00 16.90
C PHE A 183 8.75 -11.23 17.82
N MET A 184 7.71 -11.87 17.26
CA MET A 184 6.53 -12.29 18.02
C MET A 184 6.88 -13.42 19.01
N ALA A 185 6.17 -13.49 20.13
CA ALA A 185 6.26 -14.60 21.05
C ALA A 185 5.88 -15.93 20.34
N PRO A 186 6.55 -17.07 20.65
CA PRO A 186 7.55 -17.28 21.72
C PRO A 186 8.98 -16.93 21.31
N MET A 187 9.26 -16.59 20.06
CA MET A 187 10.62 -16.32 19.58
C MET A 187 11.18 -14.98 20.06
N GLY A 188 10.31 -14.01 20.34
CA GLY A 188 10.63 -12.71 20.89
C GLY A 188 9.67 -12.31 22.00
N SER A 189 9.71 -11.02 22.37
CA SER A 189 8.91 -10.47 23.47
C SER A 189 7.57 -9.89 23.04
N LEU A 190 7.35 -9.67 21.75
CA LEU A 190 6.12 -9.04 21.24
C LEU A 190 4.94 -10.01 21.34
N THR A 191 4.04 -9.75 22.27
CA THR A 191 2.80 -10.54 22.42
C THR A 191 1.78 -10.18 21.34
N HIS A 192 0.87 -11.10 21.01
CA HIS A 192 -0.22 -10.85 20.07
C HIS A 192 -1.04 -9.59 20.45
N ALA A 193 -1.45 -9.49 21.71
CA ALA A 193 -2.23 -8.35 22.18
C ALA A 193 -1.49 -7.01 22.01
N ARG A 194 -0.17 -6.99 22.26
CA ARG A 194 0.64 -5.78 22.06
C ARG A 194 0.79 -5.43 20.59
N ALA A 195 0.97 -6.42 19.73
CA ALA A 195 1.03 -6.22 18.27
C ALA A 195 -0.31 -5.68 17.74
N VAL A 196 -1.44 -6.24 18.16
CA VAL A 196 -2.79 -5.74 17.81
C VAL A 196 -2.94 -4.28 18.25
N GLN A 197 -2.61 -3.94 19.49
CA GLN A 197 -2.71 -2.57 19.97
C GLN A 197 -1.88 -1.59 19.12
N MET A 198 -0.65 -1.97 18.79
CA MET A 198 0.27 -1.15 18.01
C MET A 198 -0.23 -0.93 16.57
N PHE A 199 -0.68 -1.98 15.89
CA PHE A 199 -1.23 -1.88 14.55
C PHE A 199 -2.59 -1.15 14.55
N HIS A 200 -3.39 -1.29 15.59
CA HIS A 200 -4.67 -0.61 15.72
C HIS A 200 -4.49 0.92 15.84
N GLU A 201 -3.54 1.39 16.67
CA GLU A 201 -3.20 2.81 16.77
C GLU A 201 -2.82 3.40 15.39
N GLN A 202 -1.99 2.67 14.64
CA GLN A 202 -1.61 3.06 13.28
C GLN A 202 -2.81 3.08 12.32
N ALA A 203 -3.63 2.03 12.36
CA ALA A 203 -4.80 1.88 11.49
C ALA A 203 -5.85 2.99 11.71
N GLU A 204 -6.15 3.33 12.98
CA GLU A 204 -7.07 4.42 13.30
C GLU A 204 -6.57 5.76 12.77
N ALA A 205 -5.28 6.06 12.96
CA ALA A 205 -4.70 7.31 12.49
C ALA A 205 -4.71 7.42 10.96
N LEU A 206 -4.48 6.32 10.23
CA LEU A 206 -4.57 6.25 8.78
C LEU A 206 -6.01 6.46 8.29
N ARG A 207 -6.99 5.80 8.95
CA ARG A 207 -8.42 6.01 8.68
C ARG A 207 -8.80 7.47 8.85
N ASP A 208 -8.44 8.06 9.98
CA ASP A 208 -8.80 9.42 10.35
C ASP A 208 -8.13 10.46 9.43
N GLY A 209 -7.01 10.12 8.81
CA GLY A 209 -6.35 10.90 7.77
C GLY A 209 -6.92 10.72 6.36
N GLY A 210 -7.87 9.79 6.16
CA GLY A 210 -8.58 9.60 4.88
C GLY A 210 -8.02 8.51 3.98
N ALA A 211 -7.34 7.49 4.53
CA ALA A 211 -7.02 6.27 3.79
C ALA A 211 -8.31 5.49 3.43
N ASP A 212 -8.39 5.01 2.19
CA ASP A 212 -9.53 4.22 1.70
C ASP A 212 -9.46 2.75 2.18
N ILE A 213 -8.25 2.23 2.35
CA ILE A 213 -7.98 0.84 2.72
C ILE A 213 -6.65 0.76 3.48
N LEU A 214 -6.48 -0.22 4.36
CA LEU A 214 -5.19 -0.51 4.98
C LEU A 214 -4.36 -1.44 4.08
N TRP A 215 -3.05 -1.22 4.07
CA TRP A 215 -2.11 -2.00 3.28
C TRP A 215 -0.97 -2.53 4.15
N VAL A 216 -1.18 -3.76 4.63
CA VAL A 216 -0.18 -4.47 5.45
C VAL A 216 0.82 -5.15 4.54
N GLU A 217 2.09 -4.75 4.59
CA GLU A 217 3.09 -5.21 3.62
C GLU A 217 4.40 -5.66 4.24
N THR A 218 5.13 -6.49 3.49
CA THR A 218 6.51 -6.93 3.81
C THR A 218 6.59 -7.69 5.14
N LEU A 219 5.49 -8.30 5.56
CA LEU A 219 5.53 -9.16 6.75
C LEU A 219 6.31 -10.44 6.46
N SER A 220 6.84 -11.06 7.51
CA SER A 220 7.57 -12.33 7.43
C SER A 220 6.92 -13.47 8.21
N SER A 221 5.97 -13.17 9.11
CA SER A 221 5.31 -14.16 9.96
C SER A 221 3.78 -14.13 9.84
N LEU A 222 3.15 -15.28 10.04
CA LEU A 222 1.69 -15.39 10.07
C LEU A 222 1.10 -14.85 11.36
N GLU A 223 1.86 -14.85 12.44
CA GLU A 223 1.47 -14.31 13.75
C GLU A 223 1.26 -12.80 13.65
N GLU A 224 2.19 -12.11 13.00
CA GLU A 224 2.11 -10.66 12.79
C GLU A 224 0.97 -10.31 11.82
N LEU A 225 0.77 -11.13 10.76
CA LEU A 225 -0.36 -10.99 9.84
C LEU A 225 -1.72 -11.09 10.56
N ARG A 226 -1.85 -12.05 11.50
CA ARG A 226 -3.09 -12.21 12.30
C ARG A 226 -3.34 -11.00 13.20
N ALA A 227 -2.29 -10.47 13.83
CA ALA A 227 -2.40 -9.26 14.65
C ALA A 227 -2.83 -8.04 13.84
N ALA A 228 -2.26 -7.86 12.64
CA ALA A 228 -2.64 -6.78 11.73
C ALA A 228 -4.09 -6.94 11.21
N ALA A 229 -4.52 -8.16 10.89
CA ALA A 229 -5.91 -8.45 10.50
C ALA A 229 -6.92 -8.12 11.61
N GLU A 230 -6.59 -8.45 12.87
CA GLU A 230 -7.42 -8.11 14.02
C GLU A 230 -7.46 -6.59 14.24
N ALA A 231 -6.34 -5.90 14.12
CA ALA A 231 -6.25 -4.46 14.21
C ALA A 231 -7.11 -3.75 13.14
N ALA A 232 -7.07 -4.23 11.89
CA ALA A 232 -7.91 -3.72 10.81
C ALA A 232 -9.40 -3.90 11.10
N ARG A 233 -9.79 -5.05 11.66
CA ARG A 233 -11.16 -5.32 12.09
C ARG A 233 -11.60 -4.35 13.20
N LEU A 234 -10.75 -4.11 14.20
CA LEU A 234 -11.03 -3.16 15.29
C LEU A 234 -11.16 -1.74 14.79
N ALA A 235 -10.32 -1.33 13.83
CA ALA A 235 -10.41 -0.03 13.17
C ALA A 235 -11.61 0.10 12.23
N GLY A 236 -12.32 -1.00 11.93
CA GLY A 236 -13.48 -1.01 11.02
C GLY A 236 -13.10 -0.74 9.57
N MET A 237 -11.89 -1.12 9.14
CA MET A 237 -11.39 -0.90 7.78
C MET A 237 -11.18 -2.20 7.03
N ALA A 238 -11.45 -2.16 5.72
CA ALA A 238 -10.96 -3.16 4.77
C ALA A 238 -9.43 -3.10 4.68
N TRP A 239 -8.80 -4.22 4.32
CA TRP A 239 -7.35 -4.29 4.26
C TRP A 239 -6.83 -5.25 3.19
N CYS A 240 -5.58 -5.03 2.77
CA CYS A 240 -4.79 -5.91 1.94
C CYS A 240 -3.57 -6.40 2.72
N GLY A 241 -3.04 -7.59 2.37
CA GLY A 241 -1.88 -8.15 3.05
C GLY A 241 -0.86 -8.80 2.13
N SER A 242 0.43 -8.51 2.31
CA SER A 242 1.50 -9.16 1.55
C SER A 242 2.71 -9.52 2.42
N LEU A 243 3.36 -10.62 2.07
CA LEU A 243 4.57 -11.09 2.71
C LEU A 243 5.76 -10.94 1.76
N SER A 244 6.98 -10.85 2.32
CA SER A 244 8.23 -10.90 1.56
C SER A 244 8.80 -12.32 1.57
N PHE A 245 8.92 -12.92 0.36
CA PHE A 245 9.47 -14.25 0.14
C PHE A 245 10.89 -14.14 -0.43
N ASP A 246 11.85 -13.89 0.44
CA ASP A 246 13.23 -13.53 0.10
C ASP A 246 14.24 -14.67 0.33
N THR A 247 13.79 -15.80 0.86
CA THR A 247 14.66 -16.93 1.19
C THR A 247 14.19 -18.20 0.48
N ALA A 248 14.70 -18.45 -0.73
CA ALA A 248 14.36 -19.64 -1.53
C ALA A 248 12.83 -19.87 -1.69
N GLY A 249 12.07 -18.78 -1.92
CA GLY A 249 10.61 -18.84 -2.06
C GLY A 249 9.85 -18.98 -0.74
N ARG A 250 10.52 -18.71 0.40
CA ARG A 250 9.93 -18.63 1.75
C ARG A 250 10.21 -17.27 2.35
N THR A 251 9.43 -16.85 3.32
CA THR A 251 9.79 -15.70 4.15
C THR A 251 10.99 -16.05 5.04
N ILE A 252 11.65 -15.06 5.62
CA ILE A 252 12.75 -15.29 6.59
C ILE A 252 12.28 -16.12 7.80
N MET A 253 10.98 -16.13 8.10
CA MET A 253 10.37 -16.97 9.15
C MET A 253 9.93 -18.35 8.62
N GLY A 254 10.31 -18.71 7.38
CA GLY A 254 10.05 -20.02 6.79
C GLY A 254 8.64 -20.21 6.21
N VAL A 255 7.79 -19.19 6.19
CA VAL A 255 6.42 -19.27 5.66
C VAL A 255 6.45 -19.45 4.14
N THR A 256 5.74 -20.47 3.63
CA THR A 256 5.56 -20.70 2.21
C THR A 256 4.36 -19.93 1.64
N PRO A 257 4.27 -19.70 0.33
CA PRO A 257 3.08 -19.14 -0.31
C PRO A 257 1.80 -19.92 0.00
N GLY A 258 1.83 -21.25 -0.03
CA GLY A 258 0.68 -22.09 0.32
C GLY A 258 0.24 -21.95 1.78
N GLN A 259 1.18 -21.78 2.72
CA GLN A 259 0.86 -21.50 4.13
C GLN A 259 0.21 -20.12 4.31
N LEU A 260 0.66 -19.11 3.56
CA LEU A 260 -0.01 -17.80 3.55
C LEU A 260 -1.45 -17.92 3.04
N ALA A 261 -1.65 -18.58 1.90
CA ALA A 261 -2.99 -18.77 1.33
C ALA A 261 -3.93 -19.47 2.31
N ALA A 262 -3.48 -20.58 2.93
CA ALA A 262 -4.25 -21.30 3.93
C ALA A 262 -4.52 -20.50 5.21
N ALA A 263 -3.60 -19.61 5.60
CA ALA A 263 -3.80 -18.74 6.75
C ALA A 263 -4.86 -17.67 6.47
N VAL A 264 -4.81 -17.03 5.30
CA VAL A 264 -5.77 -15.99 4.87
C VAL A 264 -7.20 -16.53 4.87
N GLU A 265 -7.42 -17.75 4.40
CA GLU A 265 -8.74 -18.41 4.40
C GLU A 265 -9.35 -18.57 5.81
N ARG A 266 -8.49 -18.72 6.82
CA ARG A 266 -8.91 -18.96 8.21
C ARG A 266 -9.07 -17.69 9.03
N LEU A 267 -8.73 -16.52 8.46
CA LEU A 267 -8.89 -15.25 9.17
C LEU A 267 -10.36 -14.90 9.35
N PRO A 268 -10.79 -14.49 10.56
CA PRO A 268 -12.16 -14.00 10.79
C PRO A 268 -12.49 -12.73 9.99
N ASN A 269 -11.45 -11.93 9.69
CA ASN A 269 -11.52 -10.74 8.85
C ASN A 269 -10.51 -10.90 7.72
N PRO A 270 -10.84 -11.63 6.64
CA PRO A 270 -9.90 -11.88 5.56
C PRO A 270 -9.67 -10.61 4.72
N PRO A 271 -8.47 -10.45 4.13
CA PRO A 271 -8.15 -9.28 3.31
C PRO A 271 -8.95 -9.25 2.00
N VAL A 272 -9.12 -8.06 1.43
CA VAL A 272 -9.67 -7.86 0.07
C VAL A 272 -8.76 -8.52 -0.97
N ALA A 273 -7.46 -8.38 -0.80
CA ALA A 273 -6.43 -8.98 -1.63
C ALA A 273 -5.22 -9.37 -0.78
N TYR A 274 -4.49 -10.41 -1.20
CA TYR A 274 -3.28 -10.83 -0.51
C TYR A 274 -2.19 -11.26 -1.51
N GLY A 275 -0.93 -11.30 -1.07
CA GLY A 275 0.11 -11.70 -2.00
C GLY A 275 1.52 -11.55 -1.52
N ALA A 276 2.38 -11.11 -2.44
CA ALA A 276 3.81 -10.97 -2.22
C ALA A 276 4.30 -9.59 -2.64
N ASN A 277 5.28 -9.07 -1.90
CA ASN A 277 5.99 -7.86 -2.27
C ASN A 277 7.48 -7.93 -1.87
N CYS A 278 8.29 -7.06 -2.43
CA CYS A 278 9.72 -6.95 -2.15
C CYS A 278 10.50 -8.23 -2.52
N GLY A 279 11.31 -8.77 -1.59
CA GLY A 279 12.14 -9.95 -1.84
C GLY A 279 13.37 -9.65 -2.68
N VAL A 280 13.84 -10.64 -3.45
CA VAL A 280 15.12 -10.59 -4.20
C VAL A 280 14.99 -10.13 -5.63
N GLY A 281 13.79 -9.91 -6.18
CA GLY A 281 13.59 -9.43 -7.54
C GLY A 281 12.28 -9.91 -8.16
N ALA A 282 12.03 -9.46 -9.40
CA ALA A 282 10.77 -9.68 -10.10
C ALA A 282 10.52 -11.17 -10.41
N SER A 283 11.56 -11.92 -10.79
CA SER A 283 11.45 -13.34 -11.14
C SER A 283 11.09 -14.21 -9.92
N ASP A 284 11.81 -14.04 -8.79
CA ASP A 284 11.51 -14.74 -7.53
C ASP A 284 10.13 -14.40 -6.97
N LEU A 285 9.71 -13.14 -7.12
CA LEU A 285 8.37 -12.73 -6.72
C LEU A 285 7.30 -13.51 -7.52
N LEU A 286 7.44 -13.60 -8.86
CA LEU A 286 6.47 -14.33 -9.67
C LEU A 286 6.47 -15.84 -9.40
N ARG A 287 7.62 -16.43 -9.02
CA ARG A 287 7.67 -17.80 -8.51
C ARG A 287 6.79 -17.95 -7.26
N SER A 288 6.91 -17.03 -6.30
CA SER A 288 6.10 -17.04 -5.08
C SER A 288 4.61 -16.84 -5.37
N VAL A 289 4.27 -15.96 -6.31
CA VAL A 289 2.89 -15.75 -6.80
C VAL A 289 2.33 -16.99 -7.47
N THR A 290 3.15 -17.72 -8.24
CA THR A 290 2.75 -19.00 -8.83
C THR A 290 2.37 -20.01 -7.74
N GLY A 291 3.14 -20.06 -6.64
CA GLY A 291 2.83 -20.89 -5.48
C GLY A 291 1.53 -20.46 -4.75
N LEU A 292 1.23 -19.16 -4.68
CA LEU A 292 -0.06 -18.67 -4.17
C LEU A 292 -1.22 -19.14 -5.06
N ALA A 293 -1.09 -18.99 -6.35
CA ALA A 293 -2.14 -19.38 -7.30
C ALA A 293 -2.41 -20.90 -7.31
N ALA A 294 -1.39 -21.72 -7.03
CA ALA A 294 -1.54 -23.18 -6.92
C ALA A 294 -2.38 -23.61 -5.70
N SER A 295 -2.60 -22.73 -4.72
CA SER A 295 -3.43 -23.02 -3.54
C SER A 295 -4.93 -23.10 -3.82
N GLY A 296 -5.38 -22.66 -5.00
CA GLY A 296 -6.80 -22.64 -5.38
C GLY A 296 -7.64 -21.54 -4.70
N ASN A 297 -7.02 -20.61 -3.96
CA ASN A 297 -7.72 -19.49 -3.36
C ASN A 297 -8.13 -18.48 -4.45
N GLU A 298 -9.40 -18.12 -4.51
CA GLU A 298 -9.97 -17.23 -5.54
C GLU A 298 -9.84 -15.74 -5.23
N ARG A 299 -9.32 -15.38 -4.03
CA ARG A 299 -9.14 -13.96 -3.67
C ARG A 299 -8.17 -13.27 -4.62
N PRO A 300 -8.40 -11.97 -4.91
CA PRO A 300 -7.45 -11.17 -5.70
C PRO A 300 -6.04 -11.27 -5.13
N THR A 301 -5.05 -11.51 -6.01
CA THR A 301 -3.65 -11.60 -5.62
C THR A 301 -2.90 -10.32 -5.89
N ILE A 302 -1.88 -10.05 -5.05
CA ILE A 302 -0.98 -8.90 -5.11
C ILE A 302 0.40 -9.38 -5.56
N ALA A 303 1.02 -8.61 -6.46
CA ALA A 303 2.43 -8.71 -6.79
C ALA A 303 3.05 -7.31 -6.88
N LYS A 304 3.95 -6.96 -5.95
CA LYS A 304 4.73 -5.72 -6.00
C LYS A 304 6.23 -6.06 -5.98
N GLY A 305 6.83 -6.16 -7.18
CA GLY A 305 8.22 -6.59 -7.38
C GLY A 305 9.25 -5.47 -7.25
N ASN A 306 10.47 -5.82 -6.83
CA ASN A 306 11.61 -4.93 -6.92
C ASN A 306 12.03 -4.76 -8.39
N ALA A 307 12.53 -3.56 -8.73
CA ALA A 307 13.11 -3.29 -10.04
C ALA A 307 14.51 -3.91 -10.14
N GLY A 308 14.57 -5.22 -10.33
CA GLY A 308 15.82 -5.99 -10.34
C GLY A 308 16.27 -6.48 -8.96
N VAL A 309 17.47 -7.02 -8.90
CA VAL A 309 18.09 -7.54 -7.68
C VAL A 309 18.85 -6.41 -6.99
N PRO A 310 18.66 -6.20 -5.66
CA PRO A 310 19.43 -5.19 -4.94
C PRO A 310 20.93 -5.56 -4.91
N HIS A 311 21.80 -4.61 -5.24
CA HIS A 311 23.25 -4.74 -5.10
C HIS A 311 23.85 -3.50 -4.46
N LEU A 312 24.96 -3.69 -3.74
CA LEU A 312 25.67 -2.59 -3.08
C LEU A 312 26.70 -1.99 -4.05
N GLN A 313 26.56 -0.71 -4.33
CA GLN A 313 27.54 0.05 -5.12
C GLN A 313 27.81 1.38 -4.41
N ASP A 314 29.08 1.69 -4.18
CA ASP A 314 29.53 2.92 -3.50
C ASP A 314 28.84 3.19 -2.14
N GLY A 315 28.54 2.13 -1.38
CA GLY A 315 27.84 2.21 -0.10
C GLY A 315 26.32 2.44 -0.17
N HIS A 316 25.75 2.46 -1.38
CA HIS A 316 24.33 2.62 -1.61
C HIS A 316 23.71 1.36 -2.25
N ILE A 317 22.45 1.12 -1.96
CA ILE A 317 21.68 0.02 -2.59
C ILE A 317 21.16 0.52 -3.93
N HIS A 318 21.60 -0.16 -4.99
CA HIS A 318 21.16 0.06 -6.37
C HIS A 318 20.27 -1.07 -6.84
N TYR A 319 19.37 -0.76 -7.78
CA TYR A 319 18.49 -1.69 -8.46
C TYR A 319 18.71 -1.51 -9.96
N ASP A 320 18.96 -2.60 -10.68
CA ASP A 320 19.35 -2.62 -12.10
C ASP A 320 18.20 -2.94 -13.05
N GLY A 321 17.00 -3.16 -12.53
CA GLY A 321 15.81 -3.42 -13.33
C GLY A 321 15.42 -2.20 -14.17
N THR A 322 15.34 -2.40 -15.51
CA THR A 322 14.95 -1.34 -16.43
C THR A 322 13.41 -1.18 -16.49
N PRO A 323 12.91 -0.05 -17.01
CA PRO A 323 11.47 0.11 -17.27
C PRO A 323 10.88 -1.01 -18.15
N GLU A 324 11.64 -1.51 -19.13
CA GLU A 324 11.23 -2.60 -20.03
C GLU A 324 11.09 -3.92 -19.28
N LEU A 325 12.05 -4.25 -18.40
CA LEU A 325 11.99 -5.42 -17.53
C LEU A 325 10.75 -5.38 -16.64
N MET A 326 10.46 -4.21 -16.05
CA MET A 326 9.27 -4.06 -15.21
C MET A 326 7.96 -4.08 -16.01
N ALA A 327 7.97 -3.67 -17.27
CA ALA A 327 6.84 -3.84 -18.19
C ALA A 327 6.59 -5.32 -18.51
N ASP A 328 7.65 -6.10 -18.74
CA ASP A 328 7.55 -7.55 -18.94
C ASP A 328 7.06 -8.27 -17.69
N TYR A 329 7.60 -7.90 -16.53
CA TYR A 329 7.13 -8.37 -15.23
C TYR A 329 5.62 -8.11 -15.03
N ALA A 330 5.15 -6.90 -15.33
CA ALA A 330 3.75 -6.56 -15.16
C ALA A 330 2.83 -7.41 -16.06
N CYS A 331 3.22 -7.64 -17.31
CA CYS A 331 2.48 -8.50 -18.22
C CYS A 331 2.48 -9.97 -17.77
N LEU A 332 3.60 -10.50 -17.31
CA LEU A 332 3.69 -11.87 -16.78
C LEU A 332 2.85 -12.02 -15.50
N ALA A 333 2.86 -11.05 -14.60
CA ALA A 333 2.00 -11.02 -13.41
C ALA A 333 0.52 -11.05 -13.79
N ARG A 334 0.09 -10.19 -14.72
CA ARG A 334 -1.26 -10.19 -15.28
C ARG A 334 -1.65 -11.54 -15.88
N ASP A 335 -0.74 -12.13 -16.64
CA ASP A 335 -0.97 -13.43 -17.34
C ASP A 335 -1.02 -14.61 -16.35
N LEU A 336 -0.37 -14.50 -15.17
CA LEU A 336 -0.55 -15.40 -14.02
C LEU A 336 -1.92 -15.25 -13.35
N GLY A 337 -2.65 -14.18 -13.60
CA GLY A 337 -3.94 -13.88 -12.99
C GLY A 337 -3.86 -12.94 -11.79
N VAL A 338 -2.71 -12.28 -11.57
CA VAL A 338 -2.57 -11.25 -10.54
C VAL A 338 -3.52 -10.09 -10.83
N ARG A 339 -4.18 -9.60 -9.78
CA ARG A 339 -5.18 -8.55 -9.88
C ARG A 339 -4.67 -7.19 -9.45
N ILE A 340 -3.71 -7.14 -8.55
CA ILE A 340 -3.05 -5.89 -8.12
C ILE A 340 -1.55 -6.02 -8.41
N ILE A 341 -1.08 -5.24 -9.37
CA ILE A 341 0.29 -5.31 -9.89
C ILE A 341 0.97 -3.98 -9.57
N GLY A 342 2.16 -4.02 -9.04
CA GLY A 342 2.92 -2.82 -8.73
C GLY A 342 4.40 -3.07 -8.58
N GLY A 343 5.12 -2.05 -8.19
CA GLY A 343 6.53 -2.14 -7.86
C GLY A 343 6.79 -2.03 -6.36
N CYS A 344 7.97 -2.46 -5.95
CA CYS A 344 8.54 -2.23 -4.63
C CYS A 344 9.89 -1.52 -4.77
N CYS A 345 10.91 -1.89 -4.04
CA CYS A 345 12.20 -1.20 -4.05
C CYS A 345 12.77 -1.02 -5.48
N GLY A 346 13.36 0.14 -5.74
CA GLY A 346 13.94 0.50 -7.04
C GLY A 346 12.92 0.91 -8.12
N THR A 347 11.62 0.66 -7.93
CA THR A 347 10.59 0.96 -8.94
C THR A 347 10.19 2.44 -8.91
N MET A 348 10.70 3.21 -9.86
CA MET A 348 10.45 4.65 -9.98
C MET A 348 9.30 4.94 -10.98
N SER A 349 8.89 6.20 -11.12
CA SER A 349 7.81 6.61 -12.01
C SER A 349 8.01 6.22 -13.48
N ALA A 350 9.25 6.12 -13.96
CA ALA A 350 9.55 5.63 -15.33
C ALA A 350 9.16 4.15 -15.49
N HIS A 351 9.45 3.33 -14.49
CA HIS A 351 9.05 1.91 -14.47
C HIS A 351 7.52 1.78 -14.42
N LEU A 352 6.84 2.53 -13.54
CA LEU A 352 5.38 2.52 -13.45
C LEU A 352 4.72 2.92 -14.76
N ARG A 353 5.25 3.92 -15.45
CA ARG A 353 4.73 4.34 -16.76
C ARG A 353 4.87 3.24 -17.80
N ALA A 354 6.03 2.56 -17.85
CA ALA A 354 6.24 1.44 -18.76
C ALA A 354 5.33 0.24 -18.42
N MET A 355 5.13 -0.04 -17.13
CA MET A 355 4.18 -1.06 -16.66
C MET A 355 2.76 -0.72 -17.08
N HIS A 356 2.31 0.52 -16.84
CA HIS A 356 0.98 1.01 -17.23
C HIS A 356 0.77 0.85 -18.74
N GLU A 357 1.68 1.37 -19.55
CA GLU A 357 1.59 1.29 -21.02
C GLU A 357 1.54 -0.17 -21.49
N ALA A 358 2.38 -1.03 -20.94
CA ALA A 358 2.40 -2.44 -21.30
C ALA A 358 1.11 -3.18 -20.92
N LEU A 359 0.55 -2.90 -19.74
CA LEU A 359 -0.70 -3.49 -19.29
C LEU A 359 -1.90 -3.07 -20.14
N GLU A 360 -1.91 -1.82 -20.65
CA GLU A 360 -2.98 -1.29 -21.50
C GLU A 360 -2.84 -1.72 -22.98
N THR A 361 -1.62 -1.86 -23.49
CA THR A 361 -1.39 -2.05 -24.94
C THR A 361 -1.06 -3.47 -25.35
N ARG A 362 -0.39 -4.24 -24.48
CA ARG A 362 0.04 -5.60 -24.81
C ARG A 362 -1.10 -6.59 -24.58
N PRO A 363 -1.42 -7.46 -25.56
CA PRO A 363 -2.47 -8.48 -25.40
C PRO A 363 -2.15 -9.43 -24.25
N ARG A 364 -3.20 -9.95 -23.61
CA ARG A 364 -3.05 -10.98 -22.59
C ARG A 364 -2.52 -12.26 -23.20
N GLY A 365 -1.44 -12.80 -22.61
CA GLY A 365 -0.83 -14.05 -23.01
C GLY A 365 -1.39 -15.26 -22.27
N PRO A 366 -0.94 -16.48 -22.61
CA PRO A 366 -1.21 -17.68 -21.82
C PRO A 366 -0.48 -17.57 -20.48
N ARG A 367 -1.00 -18.30 -19.48
CA ARG A 367 -0.35 -18.39 -18.16
C ARG A 367 1.11 -18.82 -18.31
N PRO A 368 2.07 -18.03 -17.84
CA PRO A 368 3.49 -18.36 -18.00
C PRO A 368 3.91 -19.52 -17.10
N ALA A 369 4.75 -20.40 -17.63
CA ALA A 369 5.49 -21.38 -16.85
C ALA A 369 6.77 -20.72 -16.28
N LEU A 370 7.43 -21.38 -15.32
CA LEU A 370 8.60 -20.82 -14.63
C LEU A 370 9.79 -20.56 -15.56
N ASP A 371 9.99 -21.40 -16.58
CA ASP A 371 11.03 -21.24 -17.62
C ASP A 371 10.82 -19.95 -18.42
N ARG A 372 9.58 -19.59 -18.76
CA ARG A 372 9.28 -18.33 -19.42
C ARG A 372 9.55 -17.13 -18.50
N ILE A 373 9.23 -17.26 -17.22
CA ILE A 373 9.50 -16.18 -16.23
C ILE A 373 11.00 -15.94 -16.17
N THR A 374 11.83 -16.99 -16.00
CA THR A 374 13.27 -16.84 -15.92
C THR A 374 13.92 -16.38 -17.22
N ALA A 375 13.39 -16.79 -18.38
CA ALA A 375 13.88 -16.34 -19.68
C ALA A 375 13.68 -14.82 -19.89
N GLN A 376 12.61 -14.23 -19.34
CA GLN A 376 12.29 -12.82 -19.52
C GLN A 376 12.80 -11.90 -18.38
N LEU A 377 12.80 -12.40 -17.14
CA LEU A 377 13.12 -11.57 -15.97
C LEU A 377 14.45 -11.92 -15.30
N GLY A 378 15.16 -12.93 -15.81
CA GLY A 378 16.40 -13.43 -15.21
C GLY A 378 16.20 -14.64 -14.31
N ALA A 379 17.31 -15.33 -14.01
CA ALA A 379 17.31 -16.54 -13.20
C ALA A 379 16.82 -16.26 -11.76
N PHE A 380 16.26 -17.28 -11.12
CA PHE A 380 15.97 -17.20 -9.69
C PHE A 380 17.24 -17.07 -8.86
N SER A 381 17.18 -16.29 -7.79
CA SER A 381 18.32 -16.05 -6.89
C SER A 381 18.79 -17.31 -6.15
N SER A 382 17.90 -18.31 -6.01
CA SER A 382 18.19 -19.60 -5.37
C SER A 382 17.30 -20.68 -5.94
N CYS A 383 17.81 -21.93 -6.06
CA CYS A 383 16.99 -23.10 -6.38
C CYS A 383 16.06 -23.40 -5.20
N GLY A 384 14.75 -23.33 -5.40
CA GLY A 384 13.76 -23.79 -4.44
C GLY A 384 13.80 -25.35 -4.33
N GLU A 385 13.36 -25.90 -3.19
CA GLU A 385 13.26 -27.36 -3.03
C GLU A 385 12.30 -28.01 -4.04
N ASP A 386 11.32 -27.26 -4.55
CA ASP A 386 10.34 -27.73 -5.54
C ASP A 386 10.90 -27.79 -6.97
N ASP A 387 11.96 -27.06 -7.29
CA ASP A 387 12.60 -27.09 -8.63
C ASP A 387 13.32 -28.42 -8.92
N ARG A 388 13.51 -29.29 -7.93
CA ARG A 388 14.16 -30.60 -8.06
C ARG A 388 13.19 -31.76 -8.36
N ARG A 389 11.89 -31.49 -8.51
CA ARG A 389 10.86 -32.52 -8.71
C ARG A 389 10.22 -32.52 -10.10
N HIS A 390 10.80 -31.79 -11.05
CA HIS A 390 10.35 -31.79 -12.45
C HIS A 390 11.45 -32.23 -13.39
#